data_bba5ea0210bd151403e0ef6188abc455
#
_entry.id   bba5ea0210bd151403e0ef6188abc455
#
_cell.length_a   1.000
_cell.length_b   1.000
_cell.length_c   1.000
_cell.angle_alpha   90.00
_cell.angle_beta   90.00
_cell.angle_gamma   90.00
#
_symmetry.space_group_name_H-M   'P 1'
#
loop_
_entity.id
_entity.type
_entity.pdbx_description
1 polymer ?
#
loop_
_entity_poly.entity_id
_entity_poly.type
_entity_poly.pdbx_seq_one_letter_code
_entity_poly.pdbx_strand_id
1 'polypeptide(L)'
;ETVFRLGKIAYENNSTKTAKECFEFILEKTNFIEEKLTAELFLLKIMTKNTEKEYSSFFEKVLQKYGVNRNTLEIQLEFANYLTFKKNNPVEAIKVLEKAITLSSSKFKTAKIKLKLGEVLVFTGKFNKALLYFSQVQTQLKNHPLAQEARFKVAQTSYFKGDFKWAKSQLKILKGSTTQLIANDAVDLFLIISDNEPKDSIPSGLIDFAKADLLAYQNKNIEAISTYNKILEKYQGQTIEDEAMFNQASIYLKEKQYTKAIGNLLKIISINVDGILVDDSYYLLAEIYKNNIKDPQKASEYYQKIIFDKPSSIY
;
A
#
# COMPACT_ATOMS: atom_id res chain seq x y z
N GLU A 1 0.68 20.84 21.57
CA GLU A 1 1.67 20.42 20.55
C GLU A 1 2.49 19.20 21.03
N THR A 2 3.07 19.22 22.25
CA THR A 2 3.90 18.12 22.79
C THR A 2 3.13 16.80 22.88
N VAL A 3 1.90 16.80 23.41
CA VAL A 3 1.06 15.59 23.52
C VAL A 3 0.71 15.05 22.12
N PHE A 4 0.49 15.93 21.15
CA PHE A 4 0.22 15.52 19.77
C PHE A 4 1.42 14.80 19.14
N ARG A 5 2.64 15.34 19.32
CA ARG A 5 3.88 14.69 18.88
C ARG A 5 4.06 13.32 19.53
N LEU A 6 3.86 13.24 20.84
CA LEU A 6 3.94 11.97 21.57
C LEU A 6 2.94 10.94 21.04
N GLY A 7 1.69 11.34 20.81
CA GLY A 7 0.66 10.49 20.25
C GLY A 7 1.03 9.96 18.86
N LYS A 8 1.60 10.80 17.99
CA LYS A 8 2.09 10.38 16.66
C LYS A 8 3.23 9.38 16.76
N ILE A 9 4.25 9.67 17.55
CA ILE A 9 5.39 8.77 17.77
C ILE A 9 4.92 7.42 18.33
N ALA A 10 4.01 7.45 19.31
CA ALA A 10 3.43 6.23 19.88
C ALA A 10 2.66 5.42 18.83
N TYR A 11 1.89 6.09 17.95
CA TYR A 11 1.18 5.44 16.85
C TYR A 11 2.14 4.78 15.85
N GLU A 12 3.18 5.50 15.43
CA GLU A 12 4.22 5.02 14.52
C GLU A 12 4.99 3.81 15.08
N ASN A 13 5.23 3.80 16.39
CA ASN A 13 5.86 2.68 17.10
C ASN A 13 4.88 1.58 17.54
N ASN A 14 3.65 1.55 17.01
CA ASN A 14 2.61 0.57 17.37
C ASN A 14 2.23 0.54 18.86
N SER A 15 2.56 1.57 19.63
CA SER A 15 2.12 1.74 21.02
C SER A 15 0.69 2.31 21.06
N THR A 16 -0.28 1.48 20.65
CA THR A 16 -1.67 1.89 20.41
C THR A 16 -2.35 2.44 21.66
N LYS A 17 -2.04 1.92 22.85
CA LYS A 17 -2.62 2.41 24.11
C LYS A 17 -2.18 3.85 24.40
N THR A 18 -0.89 4.12 24.38
CA THR A 18 -0.34 5.48 24.62
C THR A 18 -0.80 6.45 23.55
N ALA A 19 -0.84 6.03 22.28
CA ALA A 19 -1.35 6.86 21.19
C ALA A 19 -2.82 7.26 21.44
N LYS A 20 -3.65 6.29 21.81
CA LYS A 20 -5.07 6.52 22.11
C LYS A 20 -5.24 7.52 23.28
N GLU A 21 -4.56 7.29 24.39
CA GLU A 21 -4.60 8.18 25.55
C GLU A 21 -4.20 9.63 25.21
N CYS A 22 -3.17 9.81 24.39
CA CYS A 22 -2.75 11.13 23.92
C CYS A 22 -3.84 11.83 23.08
N PHE A 23 -4.47 11.13 22.13
CA PHE A 23 -5.47 11.74 21.27
C PHE A 23 -6.79 11.98 22.01
N GLU A 24 -7.20 11.11 22.94
CA GLU A 24 -8.35 11.34 23.82
C GLU A 24 -8.12 12.56 24.73
N PHE A 25 -6.93 12.71 25.31
CA PHE A 25 -6.57 13.90 26.08
C PHE A 25 -6.65 15.20 25.23
N ILE A 26 -6.21 15.16 23.97
CA ILE A 26 -6.33 16.31 23.06
C ILE A 26 -7.82 16.66 22.85
N LEU A 27 -8.68 15.67 22.59
CA LEU A 27 -10.12 15.90 22.40
C LEU A 27 -10.77 16.56 23.61
N GLU A 28 -10.31 16.23 24.83
CA GLU A 28 -10.83 16.79 26.07
C GLU A 28 -10.34 18.23 26.31
N LYS A 29 -9.05 18.50 26.04
CA LYS A 29 -8.39 19.73 26.48
C LYS A 29 -8.33 20.85 25.44
N THR A 30 -8.37 20.54 24.14
CA THR A 30 -8.31 21.57 23.11
C THR A 30 -9.70 22.13 22.74
N ASN A 31 -9.73 23.42 22.42
CA ASN A 31 -10.90 24.06 21.81
C ASN A 31 -10.76 24.26 20.30
N PHE A 32 -9.57 23.98 19.73
CA PHE A 32 -9.29 24.16 18.31
C PHE A 32 -9.86 22.99 17.49
N ILE A 33 -10.76 23.31 16.57
CA ILE A 33 -11.47 22.31 15.74
C ILE A 33 -10.50 21.47 14.88
N GLU A 34 -9.43 22.06 14.39
CA GLU A 34 -8.44 21.35 13.56
C GLU A 34 -7.67 20.31 14.36
N GLU A 35 -7.31 20.62 15.60
CA GLU A 35 -6.66 19.66 16.51
C GLU A 35 -7.61 18.53 16.87
N LYS A 36 -8.88 18.85 17.16
CA LYS A 36 -9.92 17.83 17.41
C LYS A 36 -10.08 16.89 16.24
N LEU A 37 -10.24 17.42 15.03
CA LEU A 37 -10.40 16.60 13.81
C LEU A 37 -9.17 15.74 13.53
N THR A 38 -7.98 16.25 13.81
CA THR A 38 -6.75 15.47 13.66
C THR A 38 -6.66 14.35 14.70
N ALA A 39 -7.03 14.61 15.95
CA ALA A 39 -7.09 13.59 17.00
C ALA A 39 -8.13 12.50 16.66
N GLU A 40 -9.33 12.87 16.21
CA GLU A 40 -10.37 11.92 15.74
C GLU A 40 -9.86 11.05 14.58
N LEU A 41 -9.12 11.64 13.62
CA LEU A 41 -8.52 10.90 12.51
C LEU A 41 -7.51 9.84 12.99
N PHE A 42 -6.66 10.16 13.95
CA PHE A 42 -5.73 9.18 14.53
C PHE A 42 -6.44 8.10 15.33
N LEU A 43 -7.47 8.47 16.09
CA LEU A 43 -8.31 7.48 16.78
C LEU A 43 -8.99 6.52 15.80
N LEU A 44 -9.52 7.03 14.68
CA LEU A 44 -10.05 6.19 13.59
C LEU A 44 -8.99 5.22 13.07
N LYS A 45 -7.77 5.69 12.80
CA LYS A 45 -6.66 4.84 12.36
C LYS A 45 -6.28 3.76 13.38
N ILE A 46 -6.27 4.10 14.66
CA ILE A 46 -6.02 3.14 15.74
C ILE A 46 -7.12 2.08 15.78
N MET A 47 -8.38 2.48 15.57
CA MET A 47 -9.53 1.58 15.61
C MET A 47 -9.63 0.63 14.41
N THR A 48 -8.80 0.77 13.38
CA THR A 48 -8.81 -0.16 12.23
C THR A 48 -8.58 -1.63 12.61
N LYS A 49 -8.12 -1.90 13.84
CA LYS A 49 -7.97 -3.25 14.42
C LYS A 49 -9.23 -3.77 15.11
N ASN A 50 -10.25 -2.91 15.30
CA ASN A 50 -11.52 -3.25 15.97
C ASN A 50 -12.50 -3.92 15.00
N THR A 51 -13.67 -4.30 15.51
CA THR A 51 -14.72 -4.86 14.68
C THR A 51 -15.25 -3.84 13.67
N GLU A 52 -15.73 -4.32 12.53
CA GLU A 52 -16.28 -3.48 11.47
C GLU A 52 -17.43 -2.58 11.95
N LYS A 53 -18.28 -3.13 12.82
CA LYS A 53 -19.42 -2.40 13.39
C LYS A 53 -18.98 -1.24 14.27
N GLU A 54 -17.99 -1.45 15.13
CA GLU A 54 -17.43 -0.40 16.00
C GLU A 54 -16.77 0.72 15.20
N TYR A 55 -16.01 0.37 14.18
CA TYR A 55 -15.36 1.35 13.32
C TYR A 55 -16.38 2.20 12.56
N SER A 56 -17.38 1.57 11.91
CA SER A 56 -18.43 2.30 11.19
C SER A 56 -19.21 3.23 12.11
N SER A 57 -19.60 2.73 13.30
CA SER A 57 -20.33 3.53 14.30
C SER A 57 -19.50 4.73 14.79
N PHE A 58 -18.21 4.56 15.03
CA PHE A 58 -17.35 5.66 15.45
C PHE A 58 -17.23 6.72 14.34
N PHE A 59 -17.06 6.28 13.11
CA PHE A 59 -16.98 7.18 11.97
C PHE A 59 -18.26 8.02 11.79
N GLU A 60 -19.43 7.38 11.90
CA GLU A 60 -20.72 8.06 11.80
C GLU A 60 -20.89 9.10 12.93
N LYS A 61 -20.49 8.77 14.16
CA LYS A 61 -20.51 9.71 15.30
C LYS A 61 -19.61 10.93 15.05
N VAL A 62 -18.41 10.73 14.49
CA VAL A 62 -17.51 11.83 14.17
C VAL A 62 -18.11 12.74 13.11
N LEU A 63 -18.69 12.18 12.04
CA LEU A 63 -19.35 12.99 11.02
C LEU A 63 -20.66 13.65 11.51
N GLN A 64 -21.39 13.01 12.40
CA GLN A 64 -22.57 13.61 13.03
C GLN A 64 -22.18 14.81 13.89
N LYS A 65 -21.07 14.70 14.65
CA LYS A 65 -20.56 15.75 15.54
C LYS A 65 -20.02 16.96 14.80
N TYR A 66 -19.24 16.73 13.73
CA TYR A 66 -18.51 17.79 13.03
C TYR A 66 -19.08 18.16 11.66
N GLY A 67 -20.03 17.38 11.15
CA GLY A 67 -20.63 17.53 9.84
C GLY A 67 -19.76 17.03 8.70
N VAL A 68 -20.37 16.86 7.52
CA VAL A 68 -19.69 16.54 6.26
C VAL A 68 -19.40 17.85 5.53
N ASN A 69 -18.20 18.36 5.68
CA ASN A 69 -17.78 19.65 5.15
C ASN A 69 -16.27 19.67 4.81
N ARG A 70 -15.75 20.81 4.37
CA ARG A 70 -14.33 20.97 3.97
C ARG A 70 -13.31 20.72 5.08
N ASN A 71 -13.69 20.83 6.34
CA ASN A 71 -12.78 20.64 7.47
C ASN A 71 -12.66 19.14 7.82
N THR A 72 -13.69 18.33 7.57
CA THR A 72 -13.71 16.88 7.81
C THR A 72 -13.18 16.07 6.62
N LEU A 73 -12.50 16.70 5.66
CA LEU A 73 -12.05 16.05 4.43
C LEU A 73 -11.14 14.84 4.69
N GLU A 74 -10.13 14.98 5.54
CA GLU A 74 -9.20 13.87 5.82
C GLU A 74 -9.93 12.66 6.45
N ILE A 75 -10.95 12.93 7.25
CA ILE A 75 -11.82 11.88 7.81
C ILE A 75 -12.65 11.20 6.70
N GLN A 76 -13.19 11.98 5.75
CA GLN A 76 -13.92 11.42 4.61
C GLN A 76 -13.03 10.57 3.70
N LEU A 77 -11.76 10.97 3.50
CA LEU A 77 -10.77 10.19 2.74
C LEU A 77 -10.47 8.87 3.45
N GLU A 78 -10.27 8.89 4.77
CA GLU A 78 -10.05 7.67 5.57
C GLU A 78 -11.27 6.75 5.54
N PHE A 79 -12.47 7.30 5.60
CA PHE A 79 -13.70 6.51 5.48
C PHE A 79 -13.84 5.85 4.11
N ALA A 80 -13.56 6.58 3.05
CA ALA A 80 -13.56 6.00 1.70
C ALA A 80 -12.53 4.88 1.55
N ASN A 81 -11.35 5.05 2.19
CA ASN A 81 -10.34 4.02 2.28
C ASN A 81 -10.86 2.75 3.00
N TYR A 82 -11.45 2.92 4.17
CA TYR A 82 -12.07 1.84 4.93
C TYR A 82 -13.19 1.15 4.13
N LEU A 83 -14.10 1.92 3.55
CA LEU A 83 -15.21 1.38 2.73
C LEU A 83 -14.68 0.52 1.58
N THR A 84 -13.61 0.94 0.93
CA THR A 84 -13.05 0.24 -0.22
C THR A 84 -12.30 -1.03 0.20
N PHE A 85 -11.31 -0.88 1.07
CA PHE A 85 -10.30 -1.93 1.31
C PHE A 85 -10.61 -2.83 2.50
N LYS A 86 -11.53 -2.46 3.39
CA LYS A 86 -11.94 -3.26 4.55
C LYS A 86 -13.37 -3.76 4.42
N LYS A 87 -14.31 -2.85 4.13
CA LYS A 87 -15.73 -3.17 4.03
C LYS A 87 -16.14 -3.73 2.66
N ASN A 88 -15.26 -3.69 1.66
CA ASN A 88 -15.55 -4.08 0.29
C ASN A 88 -16.82 -3.42 -0.29
N ASN A 89 -17.02 -2.14 0.04
CA ASN A 89 -18.13 -1.32 -0.46
C ASN A 89 -17.61 -0.09 -1.25
N PRO A 90 -16.98 -0.30 -2.42
CA PRO A 90 -16.42 0.78 -3.22
C PRO A 90 -17.48 1.71 -3.80
N VAL A 91 -18.72 1.27 -3.92
CA VAL A 91 -19.82 2.10 -4.43
C VAL A 91 -20.10 3.26 -3.47
N GLU A 92 -20.17 3.00 -2.18
CA GLU A 92 -20.37 4.04 -1.18
C GLU A 92 -19.13 4.92 -1.04
N ALA A 93 -17.92 4.35 -1.13
CA ALA A 93 -16.69 5.11 -1.15
C ALA A 93 -16.65 6.15 -2.29
N ILE A 94 -17.09 5.78 -3.50
CA ILE A 94 -17.17 6.69 -4.63
C ILE A 94 -18.13 7.84 -4.32
N LYS A 95 -19.32 7.58 -3.76
CA LYS A 95 -20.30 8.63 -3.40
C LYS A 95 -19.71 9.61 -2.38
N VAL A 96 -19.05 9.11 -1.34
CA VAL A 96 -18.37 9.93 -0.33
C VAL A 96 -17.34 10.85 -0.98
N LEU A 97 -16.51 10.32 -1.87
CA LEU A 97 -15.44 11.07 -2.55
C LEU A 97 -16.00 12.07 -3.58
N GLU A 98 -17.03 11.72 -4.34
CA GLU A 98 -17.69 12.63 -5.27
C GLU A 98 -18.32 13.83 -4.53
N LYS A 99 -18.96 13.59 -3.37
CA LYS A 99 -19.44 14.66 -2.50
C LYS A 99 -18.28 15.51 -1.95
N ALA A 100 -17.18 14.88 -1.53
CA ALA A 100 -15.99 15.60 -1.04
C ALA A 100 -15.40 16.53 -2.09
N ILE A 101 -15.40 16.16 -3.39
CA ILE A 101 -14.96 17.04 -4.49
C ILE A 101 -15.76 18.33 -4.52
N THR A 102 -17.09 18.27 -4.38
CA THR A 102 -17.95 19.46 -4.43
C THR A 102 -17.73 20.41 -3.24
N LEU A 103 -17.25 19.89 -2.12
CA LEU A 103 -16.98 20.66 -0.90
C LEU A 103 -15.56 21.25 -0.88
N SER A 104 -14.68 20.81 -1.77
CA SER A 104 -13.28 21.21 -1.77
C SER A 104 -13.09 22.59 -2.40
N SER A 105 -12.41 23.49 -1.68
CA SER A 105 -12.04 24.83 -2.14
C SER A 105 -10.56 24.98 -2.49
N SER A 106 -9.76 23.94 -2.32
CA SER A 106 -8.31 23.95 -2.54
C SER A 106 -7.91 22.94 -3.60
N LYS A 107 -7.10 23.39 -4.59
CA LYS A 107 -6.55 22.50 -5.62
C LYS A 107 -5.78 21.30 -5.04
N PHE A 108 -5.09 21.47 -3.91
CA PHE A 108 -4.36 20.39 -3.23
C PHE A 108 -5.31 19.39 -2.56
N LYS A 109 -6.35 19.89 -1.90
CA LYS A 109 -7.39 19.02 -1.31
C LYS A 109 -8.15 18.27 -2.41
N THR A 110 -8.54 18.94 -3.47
CA THR A 110 -9.19 18.30 -4.64
C THR A 110 -8.29 17.23 -5.27
N ALA A 111 -6.98 17.47 -5.34
CA ALA A 111 -6.03 16.49 -5.85
C ALA A 111 -5.98 15.22 -4.98
N LYS A 112 -5.92 15.36 -3.64
CA LYS A 112 -5.98 14.21 -2.72
C LYS A 112 -7.26 13.40 -2.90
N ILE A 113 -8.41 14.07 -3.06
CA ILE A 113 -9.69 13.38 -3.30
C ILE A 113 -9.65 12.63 -4.63
N LYS A 114 -9.15 13.26 -5.70
CA LYS A 114 -9.03 12.62 -7.02
C LYS A 114 -8.09 11.43 -7.00
N LEU A 115 -6.97 11.51 -6.27
CA LEU A 115 -6.06 10.39 -6.06
C LEU A 115 -6.81 9.21 -5.39
N LYS A 116 -7.49 9.47 -4.28
CA LYS A 116 -8.26 8.44 -3.58
C LYS A 116 -9.38 7.87 -4.44
N LEU A 117 -10.11 8.72 -5.16
CA LEU A 117 -11.16 8.26 -6.08
C LEU A 117 -10.59 7.40 -7.22
N GLY A 118 -9.42 7.77 -7.76
CA GLY A 118 -8.69 6.96 -8.73
C GLY A 118 -8.34 5.57 -8.17
N GLU A 119 -7.85 5.48 -6.92
CA GLU A 119 -7.55 4.21 -6.26
C GLU A 119 -8.79 3.32 -6.12
N VAL A 120 -9.92 3.89 -5.71
CA VAL A 120 -11.20 3.16 -5.63
C VAL A 120 -11.66 2.67 -7.01
N LEU A 121 -11.42 3.48 -8.05
CA LEU A 121 -11.76 3.09 -9.42
C LEU A 121 -10.84 1.97 -9.96
N VAL A 122 -9.55 1.97 -9.61
CA VAL A 122 -8.64 0.84 -9.88
C VAL A 122 -9.14 -0.42 -9.18
N PHE A 123 -9.50 -0.30 -7.90
CA PHE A 123 -10.05 -1.42 -7.13
C PHE A 123 -11.30 -2.04 -7.80
N THR A 124 -12.13 -1.22 -8.45
CA THR A 124 -13.32 -1.70 -9.18
C THR A 124 -13.06 -2.07 -10.65
N GLY A 125 -11.81 -2.05 -11.11
CA GLY A 125 -11.45 -2.33 -12.50
C GLY A 125 -11.81 -1.23 -13.50
N LYS A 126 -12.21 -0.05 -13.04
CA LYS A 126 -12.57 1.10 -13.90
C LYS A 126 -11.33 1.92 -14.28
N PHE A 127 -10.33 1.26 -14.87
CA PHE A 127 -9.00 1.81 -15.12
C PHE A 127 -9.00 3.11 -15.92
N ASN A 128 -9.77 3.19 -17.00
CA ASN A 128 -9.78 4.40 -17.85
C ASN A 128 -10.27 5.63 -17.08
N LYS A 129 -11.27 5.45 -16.19
CA LYS A 129 -11.76 6.55 -15.34
C LYS A 129 -10.75 6.91 -14.27
N ALA A 130 -10.03 5.93 -13.70
CA ALA A 130 -8.94 6.16 -12.76
C ALA A 130 -7.80 6.96 -13.40
N LEU A 131 -7.34 6.54 -14.58
CA LEU A 131 -6.30 7.23 -15.34
C LEU A 131 -6.65 8.68 -15.63
N LEU A 132 -7.93 8.98 -15.91
CA LEU A 132 -8.39 10.35 -16.12
C LEU A 132 -8.17 11.22 -14.86
N TYR A 133 -8.57 10.72 -13.67
CA TYR A 133 -8.38 11.46 -12.42
C TYR A 133 -6.90 11.65 -12.08
N PHE A 134 -6.08 10.61 -12.21
CA PHE A 134 -4.64 10.71 -11.97
C PHE A 134 -3.96 11.68 -12.92
N SER A 135 -4.29 11.64 -14.23
CA SER A 135 -3.75 12.58 -15.23
C SER A 135 -4.14 14.01 -14.95
N GLN A 136 -5.36 14.26 -14.46
CA GLN A 136 -5.78 15.61 -14.04
C GLN A 136 -4.93 16.12 -12.87
N VAL A 137 -4.63 15.31 -11.87
CA VAL A 137 -3.77 15.69 -10.74
C VAL A 137 -2.35 15.99 -11.24
N GLN A 138 -1.81 15.10 -12.07
CA GLN A 138 -0.46 15.22 -12.63
C GLN A 138 -0.28 16.52 -13.43
N THR A 139 -1.27 16.91 -14.22
CA THR A 139 -1.20 18.13 -15.03
C THR A 139 -1.45 19.41 -14.24
N GLN A 140 -2.35 19.37 -13.26
CA GLN A 140 -2.73 20.54 -12.46
C GLN A 140 -1.68 20.94 -11.41
N LEU A 141 -0.90 19.98 -10.92
CA LEU A 141 0.06 20.18 -9.82
C LEU A 141 1.50 19.87 -10.25
N LYS A 142 1.90 20.32 -11.43
CA LYS A 142 3.28 20.11 -11.95
C LYS A 142 4.32 20.39 -10.87
N ASN A 143 5.31 19.51 -10.76
CA ASN A 143 6.43 19.57 -9.80
C ASN A 143 6.04 19.45 -8.31
N HIS A 144 4.79 19.12 -7.98
CA HIS A 144 4.36 18.88 -6.62
C HIS A 144 4.41 17.37 -6.28
N PRO A 145 4.69 16.94 -5.02
CA PRO A 145 4.68 15.53 -4.63
C PRO A 145 3.40 14.78 -5.00
N LEU A 146 2.23 15.41 -4.88
CA LEU A 146 0.95 14.80 -5.32
C LEU A 146 0.91 14.51 -6.84
N ALA A 147 1.61 15.29 -7.66
CA ALA A 147 1.70 15.01 -9.10
C ALA A 147 2.65 13.83 -9.39
N GLN A 148 3.69 13.66 -8.58
CA GLN A 148 4.58 12.49 -8.65
C GLN A 148 3.84 11.23 -8.21
N GLU A 149 3.07 11.30 -7.13
CA GLU A 149 2.18 10.24 -6.68
C GLU A 149 1.16 9.87 -7.77
N ALA A 150 0.50 10.87 -8.36
CA ALA A 150 -0.43 10.64 -9.46
C ALA A 150 0.23 9.94 -10.66
N ARG A 151 1.47 10.32 -11.02
CA ARG A 151 2.25 9.67 -12.08
C ARG A 151 2.55 8.21 -11.75
N PHE A 152 2.91 7.91 -10.50
CA PHE A 152 3.09 6.54 -10.06
C PHE A 152 1.80 5.73 -10.17
N LYS A 153 0.65 6.30 -9.75
CA LYS A 153 -0.67 5.66 -9.89
C LYS A 153 -1.07 5.46 -11.36
N VAL A 154 -0.68 6.35 -12.28
CA VAL A 154 -0.83 6.12 -13.73
C VAL A 154 -0.02 4.92 -14.18
N ALA A 155 1.25 4.83 -13.77
CA ALA A 155 2.11 3.70 -14.12
C ALA A 155 1.57 2.38 -13.55
N GLN A 156 1.21 2.35 -12.28
CA GLN A 156 0.64 1.16 -11.62
C GLN A 156 -0.68 0.72 -12.29
N THR A 157 -1.55 1.66 -12.63
CA THR A 157 -2.82 1.34 -13.33
C THR A 157 -2.55 0.79 -14.73
N SER A 158 -1.57 1.33 -15.43
CA SER A 158 -1.16 0.85 -16.77
C SER A 158 -0.54 -0.54 -16.69
N TYR A 159 0.25 -0.81 -15.66
CA TYR A 159 0.78 -2.14 -15.36
C TYR A 159 -0.36 -3.16 -15.16
N PHE A 160 -1.36 -2.85 -14.34
CA PHE A 160 -2.52 -3.72 -14.14
C PHE A 160 -3.34 -3.97 -15.43
N LYS A 161 -3.31 -3.03 -16.37
CA LYS A 161 -3.92 -3.19 -17.71
C LYS A 161 -3.06 -4.04 -18.67
N GLY A 162 -1.81 -4.31 -18.33
CA GLY A 162 -0.84 -4.93 -19.24
C GLY A 162 -0.19 -3.96 -20.23
N ASP A 163 -0.36 -2.64 -20.06
CA ASP A 163 0.31 -1.62 -20.88
C ASP A 163 1.70 -1.32 -20.29
N PHE A 164 2.58 -2.31 -20.35
CA PHE A 164 3.89 -2.26 -19.72
C PHE A 164 4.81 -1.19 -20.31
N LYS A 165 4.73 -0.97 -21.63
CA LYS A 165 5.52 0.06 -22.31
C LYS A 165 5.21 1.46 -21.77
N TRP A 166 3.92 1.76 -21.60
CA TRP A 166 3.50 3.03 -21.04
C TRP A 166 3.85 3.13 -19.54
N ALA A 167 3.62 2.08 -18.77
CA ALA A 167 4.01 2.02 -17.36
C ALA A 167 5.51 2.33 -17.18
N LYS A 168 6.39 1.65 -17.92
CA LYS A 168 7.85 1.90 -17.87
C LYS A 168 8.21 3.34 -18.19
N SER A 169 7.57 3.95 -19.19
CA SER A 169 7.86 5.33 -19.55
C SER A 169 7.54 6.31 -18.42
N GLN A 170 6.46 6.10 -17.68
CA GLN A 170 6.10 6.91 -16.51
C GLN A 170 7.06 6.66 -15.33
N LEU A 171 7.41 5.41 -15.05
CA LEU A 171 8.32 5.02 -13.97
C LEU A 171 9.74 5.57 -14.18
N LYS A 172 10.23 5.56 -15.42
CA LYS A 172 11.55 6.11 -15.76
C LYS A 172 11.71 7.58 -15.33
N ILE A 173 10.64 8.36 -15.44
CA ILE A 173 10.65 9.77 -15.02
C ILE A 173 10.67 9.88 -13.49
N LEU A 174 10.07 8.93 -12.76
CA LEU A 174 9.98 8.96 -11.31
C LEU A 174 11.22 8.48 -10.58
N LYS A 175 12.17 7.81 -11.25
CA LYS A 175 13.46 7.43 -10.64
C LYS A 175 14.24 8.61 -10.05
N GLY A 176 14.02 9.82 -10.58
CA GLY A 176 14.57 11.08 -10.04
C GLY A 176 13.59 11.87 -9.17
N SER A 177 12.57 11.21 -8.57
CA SER A 177 11.56 11.87 -7.73
C SER A 177 12.18 12.52 -6.50
N THR A 178 11.59 13.63 -6.06
CA THR A 178 11.98 14.32 -4.83
C THR A 178 11.56 13.60 -3.55
N THR A 179 10.61 12.68 -3.65
CA THR A 179 10.19 11.80 -2.55
C THR A 179 10.84 10.44 -2.70
N GLN A 180 11.70 10.09 -1.75
CA GLN A 180 12.45 8.82 -1.78
C GLN A 180 11.51 7.60 -1.86
N LEU A 181 10.40 7.62 -1.13
CA LEU A 181 9.42 6.53 -1.15
C LEU A 181 8.86 6.28 -2.56
N ILE A 182 8.42 7.34 -3.27
CA ILE A 182 7.89 7.21 -4.64
C ILE A 182 9.00 6.78 -5.61
N ALA A 183 10.24 7.23 -5.39
CA ALA A 183 11.37 6.83 -6.21
C ALA A 183 11.67 5.33 -6.08
N ASN A 184 11.65 4.80 -4.86
CA ASN A 184 11.84 3.37 -4.60
C ASN A 184 10.73 2.53 -5.23
N ASP A 185 9.46 2.84 -4.92
CA ASP A 185 8.32 2.14 -5.52
C ASP A 185 8.36 2.16 -7.06
N ALA A 186 8.82 3.26 -7.64
CA ALA A 186 8.96 3.39 -9.10
C ALA A 186 10.10 2.55 -9.66
N VAL A 187 11.22 2.43 -8.93
CA VAL A 187 12.35 1.56 -9.32
C VAL A 187 11.89 0.10 -9.24
N ASP A 188 11.26 -0.30 -8.16
CA ASP A 188 10.82 -1.69 -7.95
C ASP A 188 9.85 -2.14 -9.06
N LEU A 189 8.80 -1.37 -9.30
CA LEU A 189 7.85 -1.71 -10.37
C LEU A 189 8.51 -1.65 -11.77
N PHE A 190 9.46 -0.73 -11.99
CA PHE A 190 10.20 -0.66 -13.24
C PHE A 190 11.06 -1.91 -13.46
N LEU A 191 11.74 -2.42 -12.43
CA LEU A 191 12.56 -3.62 -12.49
C LEU A 191 11.69 -4.86 -12.74
N ILE A 192 10.59 -5.04 -11.98
CA ILE A 192 9.63 -6.12 -12.21
C ILE A 192 9.22 -6.17 -13.70
N ILE A 193 8.86 -5.03 -14.28
CA ILE A 193 8.45 -4.99 -15.69
C ILE A 193 9.65 -5.30 -16.61
N SER A 194 10.82 -4.66 -16.36
CA SER A 194 11.96 -4.75 -17.28
C SER A 194 12.60 -6.12 -17.31
N ASP A 195 12.68 -6.79 -16.15
CA ASP A 195 13.33 -8.08 -16.01
C ASP A 195 12.45 -9.23 -16.53
N ASN A 196 11.12 -8.98 -16.58
CA ASN A 196 10.12 -9.95 -16.98
C ASN A 196 9.40 -9.62 -18.30
N GLU A 197 9.91 -8.67 -19.10
CA GLU A 197 9.39 -8.45 -20.45
C GLU A 197 9.67 -9.67 -21.36
N PRO A 198 8.74 -10.01 -22.27
CA PRO A 198 8.97 -11.07 -23.24
C PRO A 198 10.24 -10.80 -24.06
N LYS A 199 11.16 -11.77 -24.11
CA LYS A 199 12.35 -11.74 -24.95
C LYS A 199 12.20 -12.81 -26.04
N ASP A 200 12.46 -12.43 -27.30
CA ASP A 200 12.51 -13.35 -28.43
C ASP A 200 11.32 -14.32 -28.55
N SER A 201 10.11 -13.82 -28.38
CA SER A 201 8.86 -14.61 -28.46
C SER A 201 8.66 -15.64 -27.34
N ILE A 202 9.49 -15.65 -26.30
CA ILE A 202 9.29 -16.48 -25.11
C ILE A 202 8.20 -15.82 -24.25
N PRO A 203 7.08 -16.51 -23.96
CA PRO A 203 6.06 -15.95 -23.07
C PRO A 203 6.66 -15.71 -21.71
N SER A 204 6.62 -14.48 -21.23
CA SER A 204 6.91 -14.17 -19.84
C SER A 204 5.63 -14.23 -19.01
N GLY A 205 5.75 -14.60 -17.74
CA GLY A 205 4.62 -14.62 -16.81
C GLY A 205 4.08 -13.24 -16.43
N LEU A 206 4.63 -12.15 -16.96
CA LEU A 206 4.36 -10.78 -16.52
C LEU A 206 2.87 -10.38 -16.60
N ILE A 207 2.14 -10.80 -17.62
CA ILE A 207 0.69 -10.51 -17.74
C ILE A 207 -0.09 -11.22 -16.63
N ASP A 208 0.23 -12.49 -16.39
CA ASP A 208 -0.45 -13.27 -15.34
C ASP A 208 -0.06 -12.74 -13.94
N PHE A 209 1.17 -12.29 -13.79
CA PHE A 209 1.67 -11.67 -12.57
C PHE A 209 0.95 -10.34 -12.28
N ALA A 210 0.84 -9.44 -13.27
CA ALA A 210 0.08 -8.19 -13.11
C ALA A 210 -1.41 -8.42 -12.77
N LYS A 211 -2.01 -9.51 -13.28
CA LYS A 211 -3.37 -9.92 -12.88
C LYS A 211 -3.42 -10.40 -11.45
N ALA A 212 -2.44 -11.19 -11.00
CA ALA A 212 -2.36 -11.66 -9.62
C ALA A 212 -2.18 -10.50 -8.64
N ASP A 213 -1.32 -9.53 -8.97
CA ASP A 213 -1.12 -8.31 -8.19
C ASP A 213 -2.40 -7.46 -8.11
N LEU A 214 -3.14 -7.33 -9.20
CA LEU A 214 -4.44 -6.66 -9.19
C LEU A 214 -5.43 -7.38 -8.28
N LEU A 215 -5.49 -8.70 -8.31
CA LEU A 215 -6.35 -9.49 -7.42
C LEU A 215 -5.96 -9.28 -5.95
N ALA A 216 -4.67 -9.25 -5.64
CA ALA A 216 -4.17 -8.95 -4.31
C ALA A 216 -4.54 -7.51 -3.88
N TYR A 217 -4.39 -6.53 -4.77
CA TYR A 217 -4.83 -5.15 -4.55
C TYR A 217 -6.34 -5.05 -4.26
N GLN A 218 -7.14 -5.89 -4.91
CA GLN A 218 -8.58 -6.00 -4.70
C GLN A 218 -8.96 -6.82 -3.45
N ASN A 219 -8.00 -7.26 -2.63
CA ASN A 219 -8.18 -8.17 -1.49
C ASN A 219 -8.80 -9.54 -1.87
N LYS A 220 -8.71 -9.94 -3.12
CA LYS A 220 -9.10 -11.26 -3.61
C LYS A 220 -7.94 -12.24 -3.41
N ASN A 221 -7.54 -12.44 -2.15
CA ASN A 221 -6.31 -13.14 -1.79
C ASN A 221 -6.29 -14.60 -2.28
N ILE A 222 -7.43 -15.29 -2.25
CA ILE A 222 -7.54 -16.69 -2.71
C ILE A 222 -7.26 -16.78 -4.21
N GLU A 223 -7.90 -15.92 -5.00
CA GLU A 223 -7.72 -15.87 -6.45
C GLU A 223 -6.29 -15.41 -6.83
N ALA A 224 -5.73 -14.45 -6.08
CA ALA A 224 -4.35 -14.01 -6.26
C ALA A 224 -3.37 -15.16 -6.04
N ILE A 225 -3.48 -15.89 -4.91
CA ILE A 225 -2.65 -17.07 -4.61
C ILE A 225 -2.80 -18.14 -5.70
N SER A 226 -4.03 -18.41 -6.15
CA SER A 226 -4.28 -19.37 -7.23
C SER A 226 -3.60 -18.97 -8.55
N THR A 227 -3.58 -17.66 -8.83
CA THR A 227 -2.93 -17.14 -10.05
C THR A 227 -1.41 -17.22 -9.92
N TYR A 228 -0.83 -16.87 -8.75
CA TYR A 228 0.59 -17.07 -8.49
C TYR A 228 1.00 -18.54 -8.59
N ASN A 229 0.21 -19.50 -8.07
CA ASN A 229 0.50 -20.93 -8.23
C ASN A 229 0.62 -21.33 -9.70
N LYS A 230 -0.26 -20.86 -10.57
CA LYS A 230 -0.17 -21.11 -12.02
C LYS A 230 1.11 -20.54 -12.63
N ILE A 231 1.58 -19.38 -12.13
CA ILE A 231 2.86 -18.81 -12.55
C ILE A 231 4.01 -19.73 -12.13
N LEU A 232 4.01 -20.18 -10.87
CA LEU A 232 5.03 -21.08 -10.34
C LEU A 232 5.08 -22.45 -11.04
N GLU A 233 3.95 -22.92 -11.58
CA GLU A 233 3.89 -24.14 -12.38
C GLU A 233 4.39 -23.93 -13.82
N LYS A 234 4.01 -22.81 -14.45
CA LYS A 234 4.20 -22.57 -15.87
C LYS A 234 5.54 -21.93 -16.24
N TYR A 235 6.09 -21.12 -15.34
CA TYR A 235 7.26 -20.27 -15.62
C TYR A 235 8.45 -20.57 -14.69
N GLN A 236 8.64 -21.85 -14.35
CA GLN A 236 9.78 -22.29 -13.53
C GLN A 236 11.11 -21.89 -14.14
N GLY A 237 12.04 -21.43 -13.32
CA GLY A 237 13.37 -20.98 -13.72
C GLY A 237 13.40 -19.61 -14.40
N GLN A 238 12.27 -18.92 -14.51
CA GLN A 238 12.23 -17.53 -14.95
C GLN A 238 12.25 -16.57 -13.76
N THR A 239 12.74 -15.34 -13.94
CA THR A 239 12.81 -14.30 -12.89
C THR A 239 11.48 -14.02 -12.22
N ILE A 240 10.37 -14.15 -12.94
CA ILE A 240 9.02 -13.97 -12.39
C ILE A 240 8.63 -15.00 -11.31
N GLU A 241 9.35 -16.13 -11.21
CA GLU A 241 9.09 -17.16 -10.20
C GLU A 241 9.38 -16.62 -8.80
N ASP A 242 10.52 -15.96 -8.62
CA ASP A 242 10.92 -15.39 -7.33
C ASP A 242 9.94 -14.29 -6.90
N GLU A 243 9.56 -13.41 -7.82
CA GLU A 243 8.56 -12.36 -7.59
C GLU A 243 7.20 -12.93 -7.17
N ALA A 244 6.74 -13.99 -7.86
CA ALA A 244 5.48 -14.64 -7.54
C ALA A 244 5.49 -15.28 -6.15
N MET A 245 6.60 -15.93 -5.76
CA MET A 245 6.78 -16.50 -4.42
C MET A 245 6.81 -15.41 -3.35
N PHE A 246 7.49 -14.30 -3.58
CA PHE A 246 7.61 -13.20 -2.63
C PHE A 246 6.26 -12.51 -2.39
N ASN A 247 5.53 -12.18 -3.46
CA ASN A 247 4.20 -11.58 -3.34
C ASN A 247 3.19 -12.54 -2.71
N GLN A 248 3.28 -13.84 -3.00
CA GLN A 248 2.48 -14.86 -2.35
C GLN A 248 2.81 -14.97 -0.86
N ALA A 249 4.11 -14.91 -0.48
CA ALA A 249 4.53 -14.89 0.93
C ALA A 249 3.98 -13.68 1.67
N SER A 250 3.94 -12.51 1.03
CA SER A 250 3.35 -11.29 1.59
C SER A 250 1.84 -11.44 1.86
N ILE A 251 1.10 -12.13 0.97
CA ILE A 251 -0.31 -12.45 1.21
C ILE A 251 -0.45 -13.43 2.37
N TYR A 252 0.35 -14.50 2.41
CA TYR A 252 0.33 -15.46 3.51
C TYR A 252 0.64 -14.82 4.87
N LEU A 253 1.57 -13.87 4.91
CA LEU A 253 1.87 -13.11 6.13
C LEU A 253 0.68 -12.27 6.59
N LYS A 254 0.01 -11.57 5.66
CA LYS A 254 -1.21 -10.79 5.94
C LYS A 254 -2.34 -11.67 6.47
N GLU A 255 -2.46 -12.90 5.95
CA GLU A 255 -3.44 -13.91 6.38
C GLU A 255 -2.98 -14.72 7.62
N LYS A 256 -1.85 -14.35 8.23
CA LYS A 256 -1.25 -15.03 9.39
C LYS A 256 -0.89 -16.50 9.14
N GLN A 257 -0.69 -16.89 7.89
CA GLN A 257 -0.25 -18.22 7.49
C GLN A 257 1.29 -18.28 7.46
N TYR A 258 1.92 -18.07 8.63
CA TYR A 258 3.37 -17.85 8.74
C TYR A 258 4.20 -19.00 8.18
N THR A 259 3.80 -20.26 8.38
CA THR A 259 4.53 -21.42 7.85
C THR A 259 4.63 -21.40 6.33
N LYS A 260 3.55 -20.99 5.63
CA LYS A 260 3.56 -20.91 4.17
C LYS A 260 4.42 -19.72 3.70
N ALA A 261 4.32 -18.58 4.38
CA ALA A 261 5.16 -17.43 4.07
C ALA A 261 6.65 -17.78 4.19
N ILE A 262 7.05 -18.40 5.31
CA ILE A 262 8.41 -18.87 5.54
C ILE A 262 8.86 -19.87 4.46
N GLY A 263 7.99 -20.82 4.09
CA GLY A 263 8.31 -21.81 3.05
C GLY A 263 8.64 -21.18 1.71
N ASN A 264 7.86 -20.17 1.27
CA ASN A 264 8.13 -19.44 0.05
C ASN A 264 9.45 -18.66 0.11
N LEU A 265 9.69 -17.93 1.20
CA LEU A 265 10.91 -17.13 1.37
C LEU A 265 12.18 -18.02 1.39
N LEU A 266 12.14 -19.15 2.07
CA LEU A 266 13.22 -20.12 2.05
C LEU A 266 13.44 -20.73 0.67
N LYS A 267 12.38 -20.94 -0.10
CA LYS A 267 12.46 -21.44 -1.47
C LYS A 267 13.16 -20.43 -2.39
N ILE A 268 12.81 -19.13 -2.31
CA ILE A 268 13.51 -18.06 -3.04
C ILE A 268 15.01 -18.11 -2.78
N ILE A 269 15.42 -18.17 -1.51
CA ILE A 269 16.83 -18.21 -1.11
C ILE A 269 17.53 -19.46 -1.65
N SER A 270 16.83 -20.60 -1.70
CA SER A 270 17.43 -21.88 -2.14
C SER A 270 17.59 -21.98 -3.67
N ILE A 271 16.72 -21.32 -4.45
CA ILE A 271 16.75 -21.37 -5.92
C ILE A 271 17.82 -20.45 -6.47
N ASN A 272 17.96 -19.28 -5.90
CA ASN A 272 18.88 -18.26 -6.43
C ASN A 272 19.54 -17.48 -5.28
N VAL A 273 20.68 -18.00 -4.79
CA VAL A 273 21.41 -17.43 -3.65
C VAL A 273 21.87 -15.97 -3.90
N ASP A 274 22.10 -15.61 -5.16
CA ASP A 274 22.50 -14.26 -5.57
C ASP A 274 21.34 -13.43 -6.15
N GLY A 275 20.12 -13.94 -6.00
CA GLY A 275 18.91 -13.27 -6.49
C GLY A 275 18.62 -11.96 -5.78
N ILE A 276 17.96 -11.06 -6.50
CA ILE A 276 17.61 -9.70 -6.03
C ILE A 276 16.75 -9.74 -4.78
N LEU A 277 15.84 -10.73 -4.64
CA LEU A 277 14.92 -10.85 -3.52
C LEU A 277 15.47 -11.65 -2.33
N VAL A 278 16.77 -12.00 -2.32
CA VAL A 278 17.35 -12.82 -1.23
C VAL A 278 17.49 -12.03 0.07
N ASP A 279 17.99 -10.82 0.01
CA ASP A 279 18.11 -9.96 1.20
C ASP A 279 16.73 -9.50 1.72
N ASP A 280 15.79 -9.16 0.83
CA ASP A 280 14.39 -8.93 1.19
C ASP A 280 13.77 -10.15 1.87
N SER A 281 14.07 -11.36 1.37
CA SER A 281 13.58 -12.61 1.97
C SER A 281 14.18 -12.86 3.35
N TYR A 282 15.48 -12.62 3.54
CA TYR A 282 16.11 -12.69 4.87
C TYR A 282 15.50 -11.67 5.83
N TYR A 283 15.30 -10.43 5.39
CA TYR A 283 14.70 -9.40 6.21
C TYR A 283 13.28 -9.78 6.65
N LEU A 284 12.45 -10.22 5.70
CA LEU A 284 11.07 -10.60 6.01
C LEU A 284 10.99 -11.84 6.91
N LEU A 285 11.91 -12.83 6.74
CA LEU A 285 12.05 -13.95 7.65
C LEU A 285 12.40 -13.50 9.07
N ALA A 286 13.38 -12.60 9.21
CA ALA A 286 13.76 -12.03 10.50
C ALA A 286 12.58 -11.33 11.19
N GLU A 287 11.82 -10.51 10.45
CA GLU A 287 10.64 -9.82 10.96
C GLU A 287 9.51 -10.80 11.37
N ILE A 288 9.28 -11.87 10.59
CA ILE A 288 8.30 -12.91 10.94
C ILE A 288 8.70 -13.62 12.25
N TYR A 289 9.96 -14.02 12.38
CA TYR A 289 10.43 -14.70 13.60
C TYR A 289 10.39 -13.78 14.81
N LYS A 290 10.81 -12.51 14.66
CA LYS A 290 10.80 -11.52 15.74
C LYS A 290 9.37 -11.15 16.18
N ASN A 291 8.52 -10.78 15.23
CA ASN A 291 7.25 -10.13 15.54
C ASN A 291 6.07 -11.10 15.68
N ASN A 292 6.08 -12.22 14.95
CA ASN A 292 4.94 -13.13 14.87
C ASN A 292 5.17 -14.43 15.61
N ILE A 293 6.32 -15.08 15.40
CA ILE A 293 6.67 -16.38 16.03
C ILE A 293 7.26 -16.16 17.43
N LYS A 294 7.87 -14.99 17.68
CA LYS A 294 8.54 -14.65 18.94
C LYS A 294 9.78 -15.52 19.22
N ASP A 295 10.54 -15.79 18.16
CA ASP A 295 11.83 -16.48 18.22
C ASP A 295 12.96 -15.49 17.89
N PRO A 296 13.53 -14.80 18.90
CA PRO A 296 14.55 -13.77 18.68
C PRO A 296 15.88 -14.36 18.21
N GLN A 297 16.15 -15.64 18.49
CA GLN A 297 17.38 -16.31 18.07
C GLN A 297 17.39 -16.48 16.55
N LYS A 298 16.32 -17.07 15.99
CA LYS A 298 16.17 -17.19 14.54
C LYS A 298 16.08 -15.83 13.83
N ALA A 299 15.42 -14.85 14.45
CA ALA A 299 15.41 -13.49 13.90
C ALA A 299 16.83 -12.94 13.78
N SER A 300 17.66 -13.11 14.83
CA SER A 300 19.07 -12.67 14.81
C SER A 300 19.89 -13.39 13.75
N GLU A 301 19.69 -14.69 13.54
CA GLU A 301 20.38 -15.46 12.49
C GLU A 301 20.12 -14.88 11.09
N TYR A 302 18.86 -14.54 10.77
CA TYR A 302 18.53 -13.95 9.46
C TYR A 302 19.04 -12.51 9.29
N TYR A 303 19.02 -11.70 10.35
CA TYR A 303 19.66 -10.37 10.29
C TYR A 303 21.18 -10.48 10.08
N GLN A 304 21.85 -11.45 10.73
CA GLN A 304 23.28 -11.69 10.52
C GLN A 304 23.58 -12.09 9.07
N LYS A 305 22.73 -12.92 8.44
CA LYS A 305 22.88 -13.28 7.02
C LYS A 305 22.83 -12.06 6.10
N ILE A 306 21.99 -11.07 6.39
CA ILE A 306 21.98 -9.81 5.64
C ILE A 306 23.32 -9.11 5.81
N ILE A 307 23.79 -8.92 7.05
CA ILE A 307 25.03 -8.18 7.36
C ILE A 307 26.26 -8.83 6.72
N PHE A 308 26.37 -10.16 6.80
CA PHE A 308 27.58 -10.88 6.38
C PHE A 308 27.53 -11.36 4.93
N ASP A 309 26.37 -11.81 4.45
CA ASP A 309 26.24 -12.42 3.12
C ASP A 309 25.79 -11.39 2.06
N LYS A 310 25.19 -10.27 2.47
CA LYS A 310 24.64 -9.22 1.57
C LYS A 310 25.04 -7.81 2.02
N PRO A 311 26.37 -7.49 2.06
CA PRO A 311 26.85 -6.22 2.60
C PRO A 311 26.42 -4.98 1.80
N SER A 312 25.89 -5.16 0.59
CA SER A 312 25.30 -4.09 -0.24
C SER A 312 23.80 -3.92 -0.05
N SER A 313 23.17 -4.73 0.82
CA SER A 313 21.74 -4.61 1.13
C SER A 313 21.41 -3.24 1.74
N ILE A 314 20.19 -2.80 1.51
CA ILE A 314 19.67 -1.55 2.09
C ILE A 314 19.19 -1.72 3.55
N TYR A 315 19.15 -2.96 4.08
CA TYR A 315 18.70 -3.29 5.43
C TYR A 315 19.82 -3.27 6.46
#